data_b669341293bf1df4d2cba92acf013d29
#
_entry.id   b669341293bf1df4d2cba92acf013d29
#
_cell.length_a   1.000
_cell.length_b   1.000
_cell.length_c   1.000
_cell.angle_alpha   90.00
_cell.angle_beta   90.00
_cell.angle_gamma   90.00
#
_symmetry.space_group_name_H-M   'P 1'
#
loop_
_entity.id
_entity.type
_entity.pdbx_description
1 polymer ?
#
loop_
_entity_poly.entity_id
_entity_poly.type
_entity_poly.pdbx_seq_one_letter_code
_entity_poly.pdbx_strand_id
1 'polypeptide(L)'
;GARETLRLLMERASCRNFTSDKIPPDVLRQVLEAGIQAPTGGNLQPYSIIKIEDQATKDRLAKLCEDQPFIARAPVDLLFCIDLHRLERWAALEAAPFAARKSFRHFWIAFQDTVMCAQNVCTAADALGLGSVYVGSVLECFRELREMFSLPCGVFPVVLLCLGYPAKESRPSRRLGVDVVVHDEAYREMDDARLVEAFRAKYPTLKVVPTPERLREIGDVCRAVGGEALAEECLARIQAQGFINAAQRYFGLHYRADQMSQGNREFLQTLRDFGFEWADAAPDDAI
;
A
#
# COMPACT_ATOMS: atom_id res chain seq x y z
N GLY A 1 27.64 -9.87 -3.11
CA GLY A 1 27.63 -10.64 -1.87
C GLY A 1 26.68 -10.09 -0.80
N ALA A 2 26.68 -10.66 0.41
CA ALA A 2 25.74 -10.30 1.49
C ALA A 2 25.65 -8.81 1.79
N ARG A 3 26.77 -8.09 1.79
CA ARG A 3 26.80 -6.61 1.96
C ARG A 3 26.07 -5.86 0.83
N GLU A 4 26.09 -6.38 -0.37
CA GLU A 4 25.40 -5.79 -1.53
C GLU A 4 23.88 -5.89 -1.38
N THR A 5 23.37 -7.03 -0.97
CA THR A 5 21.94 -7.22 -0.70
C THR A 5 21.45 -6.29 0.41
N LEU A 6 22.21 -6.15 1.50
CA LEU A 6 21.88 -5.20 2.58
C LEU A 6 21.87 -3.75 2.06
N ARG A 7 22.86 -3.37 1.25
CA ARG A 7 22.92 -2.03 0.65
C ARG A 7 21.68 -1.74 -0.18
N LEU A 8 21.26 -2.65 -1.06
CA LEU A 8 20.03 -2.50 -1.86
C LEU A 8 18.80 -2.27 -0.98
N LEU A 9 18.62 -3.07 0.07
CA LEU A 9 17.48 -2.91 0.97
C LEU A 9 17.48 -1.58 1.73
N MET A 10 18.65 -1.10 2.14
CA MET A 10 18.80 0.16 2.90
C MET A 10 18.71 1.40 2.02
N GLU A 11 19.17 1.32 0.77
CA GLU A 11 19.17 2.43 -0.18
C GLU A 11 17.89 2.51 -1.02
N ARG A 12 17.00 1.53 -0.91
CA ARG A 12 15.76 1.48 -1.67
C ARG A 12 14.93 2.75 -1.50
N ALA A 13 14.54 3.34 -2.62
CA ALA A 13 13.72 4.55 -2.68
C ALA A 13 12.62 4.43 -3.73
N SER A 14 11.46 5.07 -3.49
CA SER A 14 10.38 5.11 -4.48
C SER A 14 10.78 5.98 -5.68
N CYS A 15 10.78 5.38 -6.87
CA CYS A 15 11.06 6.05 -8.14
C CYS A 15 9.74 6.44 -8.83
N ARG A 16 9.54 7.74 -9.06
CA ARG A 16 8.38 8.29 -9.79
C ARG A 16 8.77 8.99 -11.09
N ASN A 17 10.05 8.93 -11.45
CA ASN A 17 10.59 9.51 -12.68
C ASN A 17 11.33 8.43 -13.45
N PHE A 18 10.69 7.93 -14.49
CA PHE A 18 11.21 6.89 -15.35
C PHE A 18 11.71 7.46 -16.68
N THR A 19 12.71 6.81 -17.28
CA THR A 19 13.05 7.02 -18.70
C THR A 19 11.98 6.38 -19.57
N SER A 20 12.03 6.66 -20.87
CA SER A 20 11.16 6.02 -21.87
C SER A 20 11.66 4.64 -22.30
N ASP A 21 12.80 4.19 -21.77
CA ASP A 21 13.41 2.92 -22.16
C ASP A 21 12.54 1.75 -21.71
N LYS A 22 12.29 0.84 -22.66
CA LYS A 22 11.56 -0.40 -22.35
C LYS A 22 12.40 -1.34 -21.50
N ILE A 23 11.76 -2.04 -20.58
CA ILE A 23 12.42 -3.12 -19.85
C ILE A 23 12.53 -4.32 -20.79
N PRO A 24 13.75 -4.87 -21.03
CA PRO A 24 13.91 -6.06 -21.83
C PRO A 24 13.09 -7.23 -21.27
N PRO A 25 12.45 -8.05 -22.13
CA PRO A 25 11.59 -9.15 -21.69
C PRO A 25 12.28 -10.16 -20.77
N ASP A 26 13.55 -10.42 -20.98
CA ASP A 26 14.38 -11.32 -20.17
C ASP A 26 14.67 -10.72 -18.79
N VAL A 27 14.91 -9.42 -18.69
CA VAL A 27 15.07 -8.71 -17.40
C VAL A 27 13.75 -8.73 -16.61
N LEU A 28 12.64 -8.39 -17.27
CA LEU A 28 11.34 -8.43 -16.62
C LEU A 28 10.97 -9.84 -16.16
N ARG A 29 11.31 -10.86 -16.96
CA ARG A 29 11.11 -12.26 -16.59
C ARG A 29 11.90 -12.63 -15.34
N GLN A 30 13.18 -12.26 -15.23
CA GLN A 30 14.00 -12.50 -14.05
C GLN A 30 13.39 -11.83 -12.81
N VAL A 31 12.92 -10.58 -12.93
CA VAL A 31 12.23 -9.87 -11.84
C VAL A 31 10.99 -10.62 -11.36
N LEU A 32 10.16 -11.10 -12.29
CA LEU A 32 8.94 -11.85 -11.97
C LEU A 32 9.26 -13.24 -11.37
N GLU A 33 10.24 -13.95 -11.92
CA GLU A 33 10.71 -15.24 -11.37
C GLU A 33 11.23 -15.10 -9.95
N ALA A 34 12.01 -14.07 -9.65
CA ALA A 34 12.43 -13.76 -8.29
C ALA A 34 11.25 -13.43 -7.37
N GLY A 35 10.24 -12.72 -7.91
CA GLY A 35 9.01 -12.39 -7.18
C GLY A 35 8.26 -13.64 -6.70
N ILE A 36 8.02 -14.59 -7.60
CA ILE A 36 7.26 -15.81 -7.27
C ILE A 36 8.02 -16.79 -6.35
N GLN A 37 9.30 -16.55 -6.06
CA GLN A 37 10.06 -17.28 -5.04
C GLN A 37 9.76 -16.77 -3.61
N ALA A 38 8.93 -15.76 -3.45
CA ALA A 38 8.48 -15.33 -2.12
C ALA A 38 7.81 -16.49 -1.36
N PRO A 39 7.98 -16.61 -0.05
CA PRO A 39 7.30 -17.62 0.74
C PRO A 39 5.80 -17.38 0.72
N THR A 40 5.01 -18.47 0.72
CA THR A 40 3.55 -18.41 0.82
C THR A 40 3.02 -19.47 1.78
N GLY A 41 1.87 -19.21 2.38
CA GLY A 41 1.19 -20.14 3.27
C GLY A 41 0.91 -21.47 2.55
N GLY A 42 1.49 -22.57 3.07
CA GLY A 42 1.36 -23.90 2.46
C GLY A 42 1.91 -24.03 1.04
N ASN A 43 2.70 -23.07 0.58
CA ASN A 43 3.21 -22.97 -0.80
C ASN A 43 2.08 -22.95 -1.86
N LEU A 44 0.92 -22.36 -1.53
CA LEU A 44 -0.26 -22.36 -2.39
C LEU A 44 -0.26 -21.22 -3.42
N GLN A 45 0.54 -20.17 -3.21
CA GLN A 45 0.64 -19.00 -4.10
C GLN A 45 -0.74 -18.43 -4.48
N PRO A 46 -1.54 -17.96 -3.50
CA PRO A 46 -2.90 -17.48 -3.70
C PRO A 46 -2.92 -16.06 -4.28
N TYR A 47 -2.12 -15.80 -5.31
CA TYR A 47 -2.01 -14.49 -5.96
C TYR A 47 -1.84 -14.62 -7.48
N SER A 48 -2.19 -13.56 -8.18
CA SER A 48 -1.91 -13.35 -9.61
C SER A 48 -1.32 -11.97 -9.83
N ILE A 49 -0.54 -11.83 -10.89
CA ILE A 49 0.06 -10.58 -11.32
C ILE A 49 -0.43 -10.24 -12.72
N ILE A 50 -1.05 -9.08 -12.89
CA ILE A 50 -1.43 -8.57 -14.21
C ILE A 50 -0.35 -7.60 -14.67
N LYS A 51 0.33 -7.94 -15.77
CA LYS A 51 1.32 -7.09 -16.42
C LYS A 51 0.62 -6.13 -17.37
N ILE A 52 0.92 -4.84 -17.27
CA ILE A 52 0.28 -3.76 -18.01
C ILE A 52 1.36 -2.95 -18.72
N GLU A 53 1.32 -2.95 -20.06
CA GLU A 53 2.24 -2.21 -20.92
C GLU A 53 1.50 -1.32 -21.93
N ASP A 54 0.20 -1.58 -22.15
CA ASP A 54 -0.63 -0.80 -23.04
C ASP A 54 -0.79 0.64 -22.54
N GLN A 55 -0.47 1.62 -23.40
CA GLN A 55 -0.44 3.01 -22.99
C GLN A 55 -1.83 3.54 -22.61
N ALA A 56 -2.87 3.17 -23.37
CA ALA A 56 -4.23 3.64 -23.09
C ALA A 56 -4.73 3.11 -21.73
N THR A 57 -4.38 1.88 -21.39
CA THR A 57 -4.66 1.25 -20.08
C THR A 57 -3.93 1.97 -18.95
N LYS A 58 -2.63 2.30 -19.14
CA LYS A 58 -1.84 3.04 -18.16
C LYS A 58 -2.35 4.48 -17.96
N ASP A 59 -2.74 5.16 -19.03
CA ASP A 59 -3.32 6.50 -18.97
C ASP A 59 -4.64 6.49 -18.18
N ARG A 60 -5.46 5.47 -18.38
CA ARG A 60 -6.70 5.28 -17.59
C ARG A 60 -6.41 4.99 -16.13
N LEU A 61 -5.44 4.10 -15.84
CA LEU A 61 -5.00 3.81 -14.47
C LEU A 61 -4.48 5.04 -13.74
N ALA A 62 -3.67 5.86 -14.41
CA ALA A 62 -3.14 7.10 -13.83
C ALA A 62 -4.26 8.03 -13.33
N LYS A 63 -5.34 8.14 -14.10
CA LYS A 63 -6.53 8.93 -13.73
C LYS A 63 -7.31 8.31 -12.57
N LEU A 64 -7.58 7.00 -12.65
CA LEU A 64 -8.31 6.27 -11.60
C LEU A 64 -7.57 6.27 -10.26
N CYS A 65 -6.24 6.25 -10.31
CA CYS A 65 -5.38 6.28 -9.14
C CYS A 65 -4.99 7.73 -8.76
N GLU A 66 -5.95 8.63 -8.59
CA GLU A 66 -5.77 10.01 -8.12
C GLU A 66 -4.87 10.89 -9.01
N ASP A 67 -5.04 10.79 -10.34
CA ASP A 67 -4.28 11.56 -11.32
C ASP A 67 -2.76 11.50 -11.11
N GLN A 68 -2.21 10.31 -10.93
CA GLN A 68 -0.77 10.10 -10.73
C GLN A 68 -0.04 9.83 -12.07
N PRO A 69 0.55 10.84 -12.73
CA PRO A 69 1.06 10.72 -14.11
C PRO A 69 2.27 9.81 -14.25
N PHE A 70 2.96 9.45 -13.17
CA PHE A 70 4.08 8.52 -13.22
C PHE A 70 3.64 7.09 -13.55
N ILE A 71 2.38 6.70 -13.27
CA ILE A 71 1.79 5.42 -13.67
C ILE A 71 1.79 5.33 -15.20
N ALA A 72 1.27 6.35 -15.88
CA ALA A 72 1.25 6.39 -17.35
C ALA A 72 2.65 6.41 -17.98
N ARG A 73 3.65 6.95 -17.26
CA ARG A 73 5.04 7.06 -17.75
C ARG A 73 5.90 5.85 -17.47
N ALA A 74 5.53 5.01 -16.52
CA ALA A 74 6.27 3.78 -16.24
C ALA A 74 6.22 2.85 -17.46
N PRO A 75 7.34 2.25 -17.88
CA PRO A 75 7.34 1.26 -18.98
C PRO A 75 6.42 0.08 -18.70
N VAL A 76 6.36 -0.40 -17.46
CA VAL A 76 5.54 -1.54 -17.04
C VAL A 76 4.90 -1.25 -15.70
N ASP A 77 3.61 -1.55 -15.58
CA ASP A 77 2.90 -1.62 -14.32
C ASP A 77 2.49 -3.06 -14.01
N LEU A 78 2.60 -3.46 -12.76
CA LEU A 78 2.23 -4.77 -12.26
C LEU A 78 1.13 -4.63 -11.22
N LEU A 79 -0.08 -5.11 -11.54
CA LEU A 79 -1.19 -5.17 -10.58
C LEU A 79 -1.15 -6.52 -9.87
N PHE A 80 -0.89 -6.49 -8.58
CA PHE A 80 -0.89 -7.67 -7.71
C PHE A 80 -2.28 -7.90 -7.15
N CYS A 81 -2.79 -9.11 -7.32
CA CYS A 81 -4.12 -9.52 -6.88
C CYS A 81 -4.06 -10.75 -5.98
N ILE A 82 -4.88 -10.80 -4.92
CA ILE A 82 -5.28 -12.07 -4.32
C ILE A 82 -5.96 -12.90 -5.40
N ASP A 83 -5.68 -14.19 -5.44
CA ASP A 83 -6.30 -15.13 -6.38
C ASP A 83 -6.68 -16.45 -5.69
N LEU A 84 -7.85 -16.46 -5.09
CA LEU A 84 -8.48 -17.68 -4.58
C LEU A 84 -9.27 -18.44 -5.68
N HIS A 85 -9.59 -17.77 -6.78
CA HIS A 85 -10.29 -18.38 -7.92
C HIS A 85 -9.50 -19.52 -8.55
N ARG A 86 -8.19 -19.34 -8.75
CA ARG A 86 -7.33 -20.39 -9.31
C ARG A 86 -7.27 -21.62 -8.41
N LEU A 87 -7.18 -21.42 -7.08
CA LEU A 87 -7.15 -22.51 -6.11
C LEU A 87 -8.49 -23.23 -6.04
N GLU A 88 -9.60 -22.50 -6.08
CA GLU A 88 -10.95 -23.07 -6.12
C GLU A 88 -11.17 -23.94 -7.36
N ARG A 89 -10.74 -23.46 -8.53
CA ARG A 89 -10.79 -24.25 -9.76
C ARG A 89 -9.93 -25.50 -9.69
N TRP A 90 -8.72 -25.39 -9.18
CA TRP A 90 -7.84 -26.54 -9.00
C TRP A 90 -8.48 -27.58 -8.07
N ALA A 91 -8.99 -27.16 -6.92
CA ALA A 91 -9.69 -28.06 -6.00
C ALA A 91 -10.89 -28.76 -6.66
N ALA A 92 -11.70 -28.03 -7.43
CA ALA A 92 -12.83 -28.61 -8.14
C ALA A 92 -12.42 -29.65 -9.19
N LEU A 93 -11.34 -29.41 -9.93
CA LEU A 93 -10.81 -30.35 -10.94
C LEU A 93 -10.26 -31.64 -10.31
N GLU A 94 -9.75 -31.54 -9.07
CA GLU A 94 -9.21 -32.70 -8.32
C GLU A 94 -10.25 -33.31 -7.35
N ALA A 95 -11.53 -32.91 -7.45
CA ALA A 95 -12.60 -33.33 -6.54
C ALA A 95 -12.27 -33.10 -5.05
N ALA A 96 -11.53 -32.03 -4.73
CA ALA A 96 -11.12 -31.67 -3.38
C ALA A 96 -12.07 -30.61 -2.79
N PRO A 97 -12.33 -30.61 -1.46
CA PRO A 97 -13.13 -29.58 -0.81
C PRO A 97 -12.38 -28.25 -0.77
N PHE A 98 -13.11 -27.13 -1.00
CA PHE A 98 -12.55 -25.78 -0.91
C PHE A 98 -13.60 -24.78 -0.40
N ALA A 99 -13.23 -23.97 0.59
CA ALA A 99 -14.13 -22.97 1.17
C ALA A 99 -13.39 -21.66 1.58
N ALA A 100 -12.20 -21.40 1.02
CA ALA A 100 -11.37 -20.28 1.47
C ALA A 100 -12.02 -18.90 1.25
N ARG A 101 -12.93 -18.73 0.26
CA ARG A 101 -13.68 -17.48 0.06
C ARG A 101 -14.64 -17.14 1.21
N LYS A 102 -15.01 -18.15 2.02
CA LYS A 102 -15.84 -17.97 3.23
C LYS A 102 -15.03 -17.62 4.48
N SER A 103 -13.74 -17.49 4.37
CA SER A 103 -12.82 -17.31 5.49
C SER A 103 -12.01 -16.03 5.39
N PHE A 104 -12.24 -15.10 6.33
CA PHE A 104 -11.40 -13.92 6.50
C PHE A 104 -9.93 -14.29 6.73
N ARG A 105 -9.66 -15.33 7.53
CA ARG A 105 -8.30 -15.81 7.78
C ARG A 105 -7.58 -16.17 6.47
N HIS A 106 -8.23 -16.84 5.52
CA HIS A 106 -7.61 -17.20 4.25
C HIS A 106 -7.45 -16.01 3.32
N PHE A 107 -8.37 -15.06 3.35
CA PHE A 107 -8.21 -13.77 2.68
C PHE A 107 -6.96 -13.03 3.22
N TRP A 108 -6.80 -12.98 4.54
CA TRP A 108 -5.66 -12.33 5.18
C TRP A 108 -4.33 -13.00 4.84
N ILE A 109 -4.26 -14.34 4.83
CA ILE A 109 -3.08 -15.09 4.40
C ILE A 109 -2.77 -14.77 2.93
N ALA A 110 -3.76 -14.81 2.06
CA ALA A 110 -3.57 -14.50 0.63
C ALA A 110 -3.11 -13.06 0.40
N PHE A 111 -3.60 -12.11 1.20
CA PHE A 111 -3.12 -10.73 1.18
C PHE A 111 -1.62 -10.64 1.55
N GLN A 112 -1.22 -11.30 2.64
CA GLN A 112 0.18 -11.33 3.08
C GLN A 112 1.09 -11.95 2.00
N ASP A 113 0.71 -13.10 1.44
CA ASP A 113 1.44 -13.78 0.37
C ASP A 113 1.58 -12.88 -0.87
N THR A 114 0.53 -12.16 -1.24
CA THR A 114 0.53 -11.21 -2.37
C THR A 114 1.54 -10.09 -2.16
N VAL A 115 1.56 -9.48 -0.96
CA VAL A 115 2.50 -8.37 -0.69
C VAL A 115 3.95 -8.86 -0.51
N MET A 116 4.17 -10.08 -0.03
CA MET A 116 5.51 -10.70 0.00
C MET A 116 6.06 -10.89 -1.41
N CYS A 117 5.24 -11.40 -2.33
CA CYS A 117 5.59 -11.51 -3.74
C CYS A 117 5.92 -10.14 -4.35
N ALA A 118 5.06 -9.15 -4.13
CA ALA A 118 5.29 -7.79 -4.62
C ALA A 118 6.60 -7.18 -4.11
N GLN A 119 6.94 -7.41 -2.83
CA GLN A 119 8.20 -6.93 -2.25
C GLN A 119 9.42 -7.65 -2.83
N ASN A 120 9.34 -8.95 -3.11
CA ASN A 120 10.43 -9.66 -3.81
C ASN A 120 10.63 -9.09 -5.23
N VAL A 121 9.54 -8.85 -5.98
CA VAL A 121 9.60 -8.17 -7.30
C VAL A 121 10.29 -6.81 -7.19
N CYS A 122 9.90 -6.00 -6.19
CA CYS A 122 10.49 -4.69 -5.93
C CYS A 122 12.01 -4.79 -5.69
N THR A 123 12.44 -5.72 -4.85
CA THR A 123 13.86 -5.92 -4.52
C THR A 123 14.66 -6.44 -5.71
N ALA A 124 14.08 -7.37 -6.49
CA ALA A 124 14.71 -7.89 -7.70
C ALA A 124 14.86 -6.81 -8.78
N ALA A 125 13.86 -5.95 -8.92
CA ALA A 125 13.91 -4.79 -9.81
C ALA A 125 15.07 -3.85 -9.43
N ASP A 126 15.19 -3.48 -8.16
CA ASP A 126 16.30 -2.66 -7.66
C ASP A 126 17.67 -3.33 -7.94
N ALA A 127 17.77 -4.66 -7.74
CA ALA A 127 19.00 -5.43 -8.00
C ALA A 127 19.41 -5.44 -9.49
N LEU A 128 18.46 -5.28 -10.40
CA LEU A 128 18.68 -5.22 -11.85
C LEU A 128 18.72 -3.78 -12.39
N GLY A 129 18.84 -2.78 -11.50
CA GLY A 129 18.96 -1.37 -11.87
C GLY A 129 17.66 -0.69 -12.29
N LEU A 130 16.51 -1.32 -12.04
CA LEU A 130 15.21 -0.71 -12.23
C LEU A 130 14.82 0.10 -10.99
N GLY A 131 14.04 1.16 -11.18
CA GLY A 131 13.33 1.85 -10.13
C GLY A 131 11.90 1.35 -10.00
N SER A 132 11.34 1.50 -8.82
CA SER A 132 9.96 1.08 -8.56
C SER A 132 9.21 2.03 -7.64
N VAL A 133 7.88 2.03 -7.74
CA VAL A 133 6.98 2.70 -6.77
C VAL A 133 5.68 1.94 -6.61
N TYR A 134 5.29 1.73 -5.36
CA TYR A 134 3.97 1.21 -5.01
C TYR A 134 2.90 2.30 -5.11
N VAL A 135 1.74 1.92 -5.63
CA VAL A 135 0.54 2.76 -5.74
C VAL A 135 -0.58 2.10 -4.95
N GLY A 136 -0.93 2.71 -3.81
CA GLY A 136 -2.01 2.26 -2.94
C GLY A 136 -3.39 2.74 -3.35
N SER A 137 -3.47 3.81 -4.18
CA SER A 137 -4.76 4.39 -4.63
C SER A 137 -5.59 3.46 -5.52
N VAL A 138 -5.13 2.24 -5.80
CA VAL A 138 -5.99 1.16 -6.32
C VAL A 138 -7.18 0.86 -5.38
N LEU A 139 -7.08 1.23 -4.11
CA LEU A 139 -8.17 1.15 -3.12
C LEU A 139 -9.40 2.00 -3.50
N GLU A 140 -9.22 3.03 -4.31
CA GLU A 140 -10.28 3.97 -4.69
C GLU A 140 -11.06 3.53 -5.95
N CYS A 141 -10.61 2.48 -6.67
CA CYS A 141 -11.13 2.13 -7.99
C CYS A 141 -11.29 0.62 -8.24
N PHE A 142 -11.61 -0.17 -7.22
CA PHE A 142 -11.72 -1.62 -7.34
C PHE A 142 -12.70 -2.09 -8.42
N ARG A 143 -13.85 -1.45 -8.57
CA ARG A 143 -14.88 -1.83 -9.54
C ARG A 143 -14.39 -1.58 -10.96
N GLU A 144 -13.78 -0.44 -11.20
CA GLU A 144 -13.17 -0.10 -12.50
C GLU A 144 -12.04 -1.07 -12.85
N LEU A 145 -11.21 -1.44 -11.88
CA LEU A 145 -10.15 -2.44 -12.07
C LEU A 145 -10.72 -3.82 -12.42
N ARG A 146 -11.83 -4.22 -11.75
CA ARG A 146 -12.51 -5.48 -12.07
C ARG A 146 -12.97 -5.53 -13.52
N GLU A 147 -13.62 -4.48 -13.98
CA GLU A 147 -14.10 -4.37 -15.35
C GLU A 147 -12.92 -4.30 -16.35
N MET A 148 -11.94 -3.43 -16.08
CA MET A 148 -10.79 -3.18 -16.94
C MET A 148 -9.97 -4.44 -17.19
N PHE A 149 -9.79 -5.27 -16.16
CA PHE A 149 -8.97 -6.47 -16.21
C PHE A 149 -9.77 -7.78 -16.18
N SER A 150 -11.09 -7.70 -16.28
CA SER A 150 -11.99 -8.87 -16.27
C SER A 150 -11.74 -9.80 -15.08
N LEU A 151 -11.58 -9.22 -13.88
CA LEU A 151 -11.27 -9.99 -12.69
C LEU A 151 -12.47 -10.86 -12.28
N PRO A 152 -12.32 -12.20 -12.21
CA PRO A 152 -13.38 -13.08 -11.78
C PRO A 152 -13.63 -12.98 -10.26
N CYS A 153 -14.74 -13.55 -9.79
CA CYS A 153 -14.97 -13.74 -8.36
C CYS A 153 -13.80 -14.49 -7.72
N GLY A 154 -13.37 -14.05 -6.54
CA GLY A 154 -12.21 -14.59 -5.83
C GLY A 154 -10.85 -14.04 -6.26
N VAL A 155 -10.81 -13.11 -7.22
CA VAL A 155 -9.60 -12.34 -7.57
C VAL A 155 -9.80 -10.90 -7.16
N PHE A 156 -8.92 -10.37 -6.27
CA PHE A 156 -9.05 -9.04 -5.69
C PHE A 156 -7.75 -8.24 -5.80
N PRO A 157 -7.77 -7.03 -6.38
CA PRO A 157 -6.58 -6.20 -6.51
C PRO A 157 -6.10 -5.69 -5.15
N VAL A 158 -4.79 -5.74 -4.92
CA VAL A 158 -4.15 -5.36 -3.65
C VAL A 158 -3.31 -4.10 -3.80
N VAL A 159 -2.40 -4.10 -4.77
CA VAL A 159 -1.46 -3.00 -4.96
C VAL A 159 -0.94 -3.00 -6.40
N LEU A 160 -0.67 -1.80 -6.91
CA LEU A 160 0.02 -1.62 -8.18
C LEU A 160 1.49 -1.29 -7.92
N LEU A 161 2.41 -1.87 -8.69
CA LEU A 161 3.83 -1.57 -8.68
C LEU A 161 4.26 -1.09 -10.07
N CYS A 162 4.66 0.17 -10.17
CA CYS A 162 5.22 0.72 -11.39
C CYS A 162 6.72 0.44 -11.46
N LEU A 163 7.22 0.00 -12.61
CA LEU A 163 8.61 -0.35 -12.86
C LEU A 163 9.16 0.38 -14.08
N GLY A 164 10.44 0.76 -14.03
CA GLY A 164 11.15 1.36 -15.15
C GLY A 164 12.57 1.76 -14.79
N TYR A 165 13.36 2.16 -15.76
CA TYR A 165 14.68 2.72 -15.48
C TYR A 165 14.53 4.13 -14.88
N PRO A 166 15.23 4.43 -13.76
CA PRO A 166 15.11 5.74 -13.13
C PRO A 166 15.78 6.83 -14.01
N ALA A 167 15.03 7.89 -14.32
CA ALA A 167 15.55 9.04 -15.04
C ALA A 167 16.46 9.93 -14.18
N LYS A 168 16.35 9.79 -12.86
CA LYS A 168 17.20 10.45 -11.86
C LYS A 168 17.27 9.61 -10.59
N GLU A 169 18.35 9.77 -9.86
CA GLU A 169 18.52 9.12 -8.56
C GLU A 169 17.40 9.50 -7.59
N SER A 170 16.86 8.50 -6.91
CA SER A 170 15.89 8.66 -5.83
C SER A 170 16.60 8.49 -4.48
N ARG A 171 16.17 9.25 -3.48
CA ARG A 171 16.77 9.19 -2.14
C ARG A 171 15.84 8.46 -1.18
N PRO A 172 16.35 7.55 -0.33
CA PRO A 172 15.56 6.90 0.68
C PRO A 172 14.99 7.89 1.68
N SER A 173 13.75 7.69 2.07
CA SER A 173 13.11 8.47 3.14
C SER A 173 13.61 8.00 4.50
N ARG A 174 13.75 8.91 5.45
CA ARG A 174 14.07 8.58 6.84
C ARG A 174 12.99 7.66 7.44
N ARG A 175 13.42 6.74 8.25
CA ARG A 175 12.55 5.78 8.96
C ARG A 175 12.64 6.03 10.47
N LEU A 176 11.72 5.47 11.23
CA LEU A 176 11.90 5.30 12.66
C LEU A 176 13.08 4.36 12.91
N GLY A 177 13.84 4.59 13.98
CA GLY A 177 14.97 3.73 14.34
C GLY A 177 14.52 2.34 14.82
N VAL A 178 15.44 1.38 14.80
CA VAL A 178 15.20 0.02 15.30
C VAL A 178 14.69 0.05 16.74
N ASP A 179 15.27 0.87 17.59
CA ASP A 179 14.90 1.01 19.01
C ASP A 179 13.48 1.57 19.24
N VAL A 180 12.83 2.05 18.20
CA VAL A 180 11.43 2.54 18.24
C VAL A 180 10.44 1.50 17.76
N VAL A 181 10.87 0.63 16.84
CA VAL A 181 9.98 -0.32 16.14
C VAL A 181 10.11 -1.73 16.68
N VAL A 182 11.27 -2.09 17.22
CA VAL A 182 11.57 -3.44 17.71
C VAL A 182 11.42 -3.46 19.23
N HIS A 183 10.65 -4.41 19.72
CA HIS A 183 10.45 -4.68 21.14
C HIS A 183 11.01 -6.07 21.49
N ASP A 184 11.76 -6.17 22.58
CA ASP A 184 12.31 -7.43 23.07
C ASP A 184 11.25 -8.19 23.89
N GLU A 185 10.93 -9.41 23.47
CA GLU A 185 10.02 -10.37 24.12
C GLU A 185 8.56 -9.88 24.21
N ALA A 186 8.32 -8.60 24.57
CA ALA A 186 6.99 -8.06 24.76
C ALA A 186 6.91 -6.61 24.29
N TYR A 187 5.73 -6.17 23.88
CA TYR A 187 5.48 -4.77 23.55
C TYR A 187 5.70 -3.92 24.82
N ARG A 188 6.48 -2.85 24.65
CA ARG A 188 6.73 -1.86 25.72
C ARG A 188 6.35 -0.49 25.23
N GLU A 189 5.48 0.18 25.99
CA GLU A 189 5.16 1.56 25.70
C GLU A 189 6.40 2.45 25.89
N MET A 190 6.58 3.35 24.96
CA MET A 190 7.62 4.36 25.02
C MET A 190 7.10 5.58 25.79
N ASP A 191 7.92 6.23 26.57
CA ASP A 191 7.53 7.50 27.19
C ASP A 191 7.26 8.57 26.10
N ASP A 192 6.35 9.50 26.43
CA ASP A 192 5.84 10.50 25.47
C ASP A 192 6.94 11.38 24.90
N ALA A 193 7.92 11.76 25.68
CA ALA A 193 9.00 12.63 25.24
C ALA A 193 9.86 11.94 24.18
N ARG A 194 10.24 10.69 24.43
CA ARG A 194 11.01 9.86 23.49
C ARG A 194 10.22 9.56 22.22
N LEU A 195 8.92 9.29 22.34
CA LEU A 195 8.04 9.07 21.17
C LEU A 195 7.99 10.31 20.28
N VAL A 196 7.77 11.48 20.86
CA VAL A 196 7.73 12.75 20.11
C VAL A 196 9.08 13.06 19.46
N GLU A 197 10.20 12.81 20.17
CA GLU A 197 11.55 13.00 19.64
C GLU A 197 11.82 12.09 18.45
N ALA A 198 11.45 10.82 18.50
CA ALA A 198 11.61 9.85 17.42
C ALA A 198 10.89 10.30 16.14
N PHE A 199 9.65 10.80 16.24
CA PHE A 199 8.92 11.34 15.09
C PHE A 199 9.49 12.67 14.60
N ARG A 200 10.00 13.53 15.46
CA ARG A 200 10.71 14.75 15.04
C ARG A 200 12.00 14.42 14.27
N ALA A 201 12.76 13.42 14.72
CA ALA A 201 13.95 12.95 14.03
C ALA A 201 13.63 12.35 12.65
N LYS A 202 12.48 11.66 12.52
CA LYS A 202 12.01 11.15 11.23
C LYS A 202 11.59 12.26 10.26
N TYR A 203 11.00 13.35 10.75
CA TYR A 203 10.46 14.46 9.95
C TYR A 203 11.12 15.83 10.31
N PRO A 204 12.45 15.96 10.23
CA PRO A 204 13.15 17.12 10.78
C PRO A 204 12.83 18.44 10.07
N THR A 205 12.45 18.36 8.80
CA THR A 205 12.19 19.54 7.95
C THR A 205 10.70 19.74 7.63
N LEU A 206 9.84 18.85 8.13
CA LEU A 206 8.40 18.94 7.83
C LEU A 206 7.74 19.99 8.74
N LYS A 207 7.71 21.22 8.23
CA LYS A 207 7.03 22.35 8.85
C LYS A 207 6.15 23.00 7.79
N VAL A 208 4.84 22.98 8.00
CA VAL A 208 3.87 23.55 7.05
C VAL A 208 3.39 24.90 7.54
N VAL A 209 3.30 25.87 6.62
CA VAL A 209 2.82 27.22 6.94
C VAL A 209 1.36 27.17 7.37
N PRO A 210 0.99 27.75 8.53
CA PRO A 210 -0.38 27.77 9.05
C PRO A 210 -1.20 28.88 8.38
N THR A 211 -1.71 28.62 7.17
CA THR A 211 -2.64 29.54 6.52
C THR A 211 -4.01 29.51 7.20
N PRO A 212 -4.81 30.60 7.12
CA PRO A 212 -6.15 30.61 7.70
C PRO A 212 -7.05 29.46 7.23
N GLU A 213 -6.89 29.04 5.97
CA GLU A 213 -7.63 27.90 5.39
C GLU A 213 -7.23 26.58 6.07
N ARG A 214 -5.94 26.28 6.16
CA ARG A 214 -5.41 25.07 6.83
C ARG A 214 -5.76 25.02 8.30
N LEU A 215 -5.74 26.17 8.99
CA LEU A 215 -6.14 26.24 10.40
C LEU A 215 -7.62 25.92 10.58
N ARG A 216 -8.49 26.44 9.71
CA ARG A 216 -9.91 26.07 9.72
C ARG A 216 -10.09 24.58 9.48
N GLU A 217 -9.49 24.04 8.42
CA GLU A 217 -9.58 22.62 8.08
C GLU A 217 -9.14 21.71 9.23
N ILE A 218 -7.96 21.96 9.81
CA ILE A 218 -7.47 21.19 10.98
C ILE A 218 -8.42 21.33 12.17
N GLY A 219 -8.91 22.54 12.45
CA GLY A 219 -9.87 22.80 13.52
C GLY A 219 -11.17 22.00 13.34
N ASP A 220 -11.71 21.96 12.12
CA ASP A 220 -12.90 21.19 11.79
C ASP A 220 -12.71 19.68 11.97
N VAL A 221 -11.56 19.15 11.50
CA VAL A 221 -11.19 17.73 11.71
C VAL A 221 -11.05 17.41 13.21
N CYS A 222 -10.38 18.27 13.97
CA CYS A 222 -10.24 18.08 15.43
C CYS A 222 -11.58 18.08 16.14
N ARG A 223 -12.50 19.01 15.79
CA ARG A 223 -13.86 19.04 16.36
C ARG A 223 -14.65 17.79 16.06
N ALA A 224 -14.57 17.31 14.83
CA ALA A 224 -15.30 16.12 14.39
C ALA A 224 -14.84 14.85 15.14
N VAL A 225 -13.57 14.76 15.50
CA VAL A 225 -12.98 13.55 16.10
C VAL A 225 -12.92 13.63 17.64
N GLY A 226 -12.55 14.78 18.22
CA GLY A 226 -12.27 14.92 19.63
C GLY A 226 -12.96 16.10 20.32
N GLY A 227 -13.87 16.78 19.61
CA GLY A 227 -14.63 17.92 20.16
C GLY A 227 -13.83 19.22 20.20
N GLU A 228 -14.44 20.25 20.79
CA GLU A 228 -13.88 21.61 20.82
C GLU A 228 -12.54 21.67 21.59
N ALA A 229 -12.43 20.92 22.68
CA ALA A 229 -11.19 20.91 23.47
C ALA A 229 -9.95 20.48 22.67
N LEU A 230 -10.07 19.44 21.81
CA LEU A 230 -8.99 19.02 20.95
C LEU A 230 -8.68 20.08 19.89
N ALA A 231 -9.69 20.75 19.34
CA ALA A 231 -9.51 21.81 18.35
C ALA A 231 -8.77 23.00 18.94
N GLU A 232 -9.17 23.47 20.11
CA GLU A 232 -8.54 24.58 20.83
C GLU A 232 -7.08 24.24 21.18
N GLU A 233 -6.81 23.05 21.73
CA GLU A 233 -5.46 22.60 22.04
C GLU A 233 -4.57 22.54 20.79
N CYS A 234 -5.06 21.94 19.69
CA CYS A 234 -4.32 21.79 18.45
C CYS A 234 -3.97 23.15 17.85
N LEU A 235 -4.94 24.07 17.74
CA LEU A 235 -4.74 25.41 17.19
C LEU A 235 -3.82 26.25 18.06
N ALA A 236 -3.97 26.21 19.39
CA ALA A 236 -3.07 26.90 20.31
C ALA A 236 -1.61 26.39 20.17
N ARG A 237 -1.43 25.09 20.03
CA ARG A 237 -0.13 24.48 19.81
C ARG A 237 0.50 24.89 18.48
N ILE A 238 -0.27 24.96 17.38
CA ILE A 238 0.19 25.46 16.09
C ILE A 238 0.62 26.93 16.21
N GLN A 239 -0.18 27.74 16.89
CA GLN A 239 0.13 29.16 17.10
C GLN A 239 1.42 29.34 17.92
N ALA A 240 1.59 28.59 19.00
CA ALA A 240 2.76 28.67 19.87
C ALA A 240 4.05 28.25 19.15
N GLN A 241 4.01 27.22 18.30
CA GLN A 241 5.19 26.74 17.57
C GLN A 241 5.42 27.45 16.24
N GLY A 242 4.42 28.18 15.71
CA GLY A 242 4.52 28.96 14.45
C GLY A 242 4.44 28.11 13.17
N PHE A 243 4.14 26.83 13.25
CA PHE A 243 4.02 25.92 12.10
C PHE A 243 3.11 24.73 12.41
N ILE A 244 2.57 24.09 11.37
CA ILE A 244 1.86 22.82 11.45
C ILE A 244 2.92 21.70 11.40
N ASN A 245 2.98 20.87 12.42
CA ASN A 245 3.91 19.75 12.53
C ASN A 245 3.46 18.51 11.72
N ALA A 246 4.30 17.46 11.73
CA ALA A 246 4.04 16.24 10.95
C ALA A 246 2.70 15.57 11.31
N ALA A 247 2.41 15.39 12.60
CA ALA A 247 1.16 14.74 13.04
C ALA A 247 -0.07 15.57 12.65
N GLN A 248 -0.04 16.88 12.89
CA GLN A 248 -1.11 17.80 12.53
C GLN A 248 -1.35 17.83 11.02
N ARG A 249 -0.26 17.80 10.21
CA ARG A 249 -0.39 17.72 8.76
C ARG A 249 -0.96 16.38 8.31
N TYR A 250 -0.42 15.25 8.81
CA TYR A 250 -0.87 13.94 8.36
C TYR A 250 -2.33 13.67 8.73
N PHE A 251 -2.73 13.93 9.96
CA PHE A 251 -4.06 13.58 10.46
C PHE A 251 -5.10 14.69 10.32
N GLY A 252 -4.66 15.94 10.14
CA GLY A 252 -5.55 17.08 9.95
C GLY A 252 -5.76 17.50 8.50
N LEU A 253 -4.81 17.24 7.59
CA LEU A 253 -4.86 17.73 6.21
C LEU A 253 -4.71 16.65 5.14
N HIS A 254 -3.96 15.57 5.40
CA HIS A 254 -3.60 14.59 4.37
C HIS A 254 -4.39 13.29 4.51
N TYR A 255 -4.23 12.59 5.62
CA TYR A 255 -5.07 11.45 6.01
C TYR A 255 -6.05 11.91 7.07
N ARG A 256 -7.01 12.72 6.68
CA ARG A 256 -7.95 13.38 7.60
C ARG A 256 -8.62 12.37 8.54
N ALA A 257 -8.45 12.59 9.85
CA ALA A 257 -8.92 11.67 10.87
C ALA A 257 -10.45 11.50 10.88
N ASP A 258 -11.20 12.55 10.53
CA ASP A 258 -12.67 12.52 10.39
C ASP A 258 -13.16 11.65 9.22
N GLN A 259 -12.26 11.31 8.28
CA GLN A 259 -12.57 10.49 7.11
C GLN A 259 -12.05 9.04 7.23
N MET A 260 -11.21 8.73 8.22
CA MET A 260 -10.58 7.40 8.34
C MET A 260 -11.56 6.24 8.46
N SER A 261 -12.75 6.47 9.04
CA SER A 261 -13.80 5.47 9.18
C SER A 261 -14.86 5.51 8.07
N GLN A 262 -14.75 6.47 7.14
CA GLN A 262 -15.68 6.58 6.02
C GLN A 262 -15.41 5.47 4.99
N GLY A 263 -16.45 5.08 4.24
CA GLY A 263 -16.31 4.07 3.19
C GLY A 263 -16.24 2.61 3.67
N ASN A 264 -16.25 2.33 4.99
CA ASN A 264 -16.17 0.96 5.50
C ASN A 264 -17.28 0.05 4.92
N ARG A 265 -18.50 0.57 4.81
CA ARG A 265 -19.65 -0.19 4.25
C ARG A 265 -19.44 -0.47 2.77
N GLU A 266 -19.02 0.52 2.01
CA GLU A 266 -18.74 0.40 0.58
C GLU A 266 -17.58 -0.58 0.32
N PHE A 267 -16.55 -0.53 1.15
CA PHE A 267 -15.43 -1.46 1.06
C PHE A 267 -15.86 -2.92 1.34
N LEU A 268 -16.64 -3.15 2.38
CA LEU A 268 -17.22 -4.47 2.66
C LEU A 268 -18.15 -4.93 1.52
N GLN A 269 -18.98 -4.04 0.98
CA GLN A 269 -19.81 -4.38 -0.18
C GLN A 269 -18.96 -4.74 -1.41
N THR A 270 -17.88 -4.02 -1.63
CA THR A 270 -16.94 -4.32 -2.71
C THR A 270 -16.34 -5.73 -2.56
N LEU A 271 -15.92 -6.11 -1.36
CA LEU A 271 -15.42 -7.46 -1.09
C LEU A 271 -16.48 -8.54 -1.39
N ARG A 272 -17.75 -8.30 -1.03
CA ARG A 272 -18.87 -9.19 -1.40
C ARG A 272 -19.03 -9.29 -2.90
N ASP A 273 -19.01 -8.17 -3.60
CA ASP A 273 -19.13 -8.11 -5.06
C ASP A 273 -18.01 -8.93 -5.74
N PHE A 274 -16.83 -8.98 -5.13
CA PHE A 274 -15.70 -9.82 -5.56
C PHE A 274 -15.81 -11.30 -5.11
N GLY A 275 -16.90 -11.66 -4.41
CA GLY A 275 -17.20 -13.03 -4.02
C GLY A 275 -16.54 -13.50 -2.71
N PHE A 276 -16.18 -12.58 -1.82
CA PHE A 276 -15.66 -12.89 -0.48
C PHE A 276 -16.82 -12.95 0.52
N GLU A 277 -17.36 -14.16 0.72
CA GLU A 277 -18.58 -14.40 1.48
C GLU A 277 -18.43 -14.17 2.99
N TRP A 278 -17.21 -14.19 3.53
CA TRP A 278 -16.95 -13.88 4.94
C TRP A 278 -17.33 -12.43 5.32
N ALA A 279 -17.43 -11.54 4.34
CA ALA A 279 -17.86 -10.17 4.58
C ALA A 279 -19.37 -10.06 4.93
N ASP A 280 -20.12 -11.13 4.75
CA ASP A 280 -21.53 -11.25 5.13
C ASP A 280 -21.75 -11.95 6.48
N ALA A 281 -20.72 -12.63 7.02
CA ALA A 281 -20.86 -13.40 8.24
C ALA A 281 -21.24 -12.47 9.40
N ALA A 282 -22.35 -12.79 10.07
CA ALA A 282 -22.65 -12.23 11.38
C ALA A 282 -21.56 -12.69 12.38
N PRO A 283 -21.27 -11.91 13.44
CA PRO A 283 -20.21 -12.22 14.37
C PRO A 283 -20.26 -13.62 15.03
N ASP A 284 -21.39 -14.28 15.00
CA ASP A 284 -21.67 -15.52 15.74
C ASP A 284 -21.87 -16.76 14.89
N ASP A 285 -21.75 -16.69 13.55
CA ASP A 285 -21.81 -17.88 12.68
C ASP A 285 -20.45 -18.58 12.52
N ALA A 286 -19.55 -18.34 13.45
CA ALA A 286 -18.29 -19.03 13.53
C ALA A 286 -18.43 -20.29 14.38
N ILE A 287 -18.39 -21.43 13.68
CA ILE A 287 -18.17 -22.81 14.15
C ILE A 287 -19.44 -23.65 14.26
#